data_1258833f35e841d7e829467fafb9f848
#
_entry.id   1258833f35e841d7e829467fafb9f848
#
_cell.length_a   1.000
_cell.length_b   1.000
_cell.length_c   1.000
_cell.angle_alpha   90.00
_cell.angle_beta   90.00
_cell.angle_gamma   90.00
#
_symmetry.space_group_name_H-M   'P 1'
#
loop_
_entity.id
_entity.type
_entity.pdbx_description
1 polymer ?
#
loop_
_entity_poly.entity_id
_entity_poly.type
_entity_poly.pdbx_seq_one_letter_code
_entity_poly.pdbx_strand_id
1 'polypeptide(L)'
;DEVLTSLLNLCTPLEPFDMPLLDAHGATLSEDIYAGERLVMKSGSRIRSTQIGLAASIGLDHLPTRPHPRVVVISAGPDLVEPGLNLTGDEEYETNSWLLTTAVRETGAVAYRVHSIPENEDQLKDAIEDQLVRADLVIISGERHDDSFDLITRTLKQLGEITEVEIAIDSSGRHNFGTIGPDKVPVVTLPGDPIAAYISFELLVRPMIRTMLGASTIHRPSVKARLEKGLSSTSGVRSYIRGVLSEDGKSVTPLGSQDEQATLSDANAFIAVPEGDADVAAGAEVTVVVLERRYI
;
A
#
# COMPACT_ATOMS: atom_id res chain seq x y z
N ASP A 1 -1.82 5.48 14.85
CA ASP A 1 -0.36 5.27 14.98
C ASP A 1 -0.04 3.87 15.59
N GLU A 2 -0.77 3.41 16.62
CA GLU A 2 -0.52 2.12 17.28
C GLU A 2 -0.65 0.93 16.31
N VAL A 3 -1.71 0.89 15.50
CA VAL A 3 -1.94 -0.17 14.50
C VAL A 3 -0.79 -0.22 13.50
N LEU A 4 -0.35 0.93 12.98
CA LEU A 4 0.78 0.97 12.06
C LEU A 4 2.07 0.45 12.71
N THR A 5 2.33 0.83 13.96
CA THR A 5 3.48 0.29 14.71
C THR A 5 3.40 -1.23 14.84
N SER A 6 2.22 -1.77 15.16
CA SER A 6 2.01 -3.22 15.24
C SER A 6 2.24 -3.92 13.90
N LEU A 7 1.75 -3.35 12.80
CA LEU A 7 1.98 -3.86 11.44
C LEU A 7 3.48 -3.84 11.06
N LEU A 8 4.17 -2.75 11.36
CA LEU A 8 5.62 -2.64 11.07
C LEU A 8 6.46 -3.63 11.87
N ASN A 9 6.03 -3.98 13.09
CA ASN A 9 6.71 -5.01 13.90
C ASN A 9 6.58 -6.42 13.31
N LEU A 10 5.64 -6.67 12.40
CA LEU A 10 5.55 -7.93 11.64
C LEU A 10 6.55 -8.00 10.49
N CYS A 11 7.18 -6.88 10.14
CA CYS A 11 8.03 -6.77 8.96
C CYS A 11 9.48 -6.56 9.35
N THR A 12 10.38 -7.32 8.73
CA THR A 12 11.82 -7.10 8.81
C THR A 12 12.38 -6.81 7.43
N PRO A 13 13.46 -6.03 7.30
CA PRO A 13 14.16 -5.90 6.02
C PRO A 13 14.59 -7.27 5.51
N LEU A 14 14.32 -7.56 4.25
CA LEU A 14 14.70 -8.83 3.64
C LEU A 14 16.23 -8.97 3.58
N GLU A 15 16.72 -10.22 3.64
CA GLU A 15 18.15 -10.51 3.62
C GLU A 15 18.81 -9.95 2.35
N PRO A 16 19.92 -9.22 2.48
CA PRO A 16 20.59 -8.62 1.35
C PRO A 16 21.37 -9.64 0.53
N PHE A 17 21.65 -9.30 -0.73
CA PHE A 17 22.55 -10.05 -1.60
C PHE A 17 23.24 -9.11 -2.59
N ASP A 18 24.39 -9.54 -3.11
CA ASP A 18 25.12 -8.79 -4.12
C ASP A 18 24.47 -8.96 -5.50
N MET A 19 24.13 -7.85 -6.13
CA MET A 19 23.47 -7.83 -7.43
C MET A 19 24.34 -7.13 -8.48
N PRO A 20 24.48 -7.70 -9.70
CA PRO A 20 25.15 -7.03 -10.81
C PRO A 20 24.57 -5.64 -11.05
N LEU A 21 25.40 -4.67 -11.47
CA LEU A 21 25.01 -3.25 -11.56
C LEU A 21 23.71 -3.02 -12.33
N LEU A 22 23.52 -3.66 -13.48
CA LEU A 22 22.31 -3.44 -14.30
C LEU A 22 21.06 -3.99 -13.63
N ASP A 23 21.19 -5.13 -12.93
CA ASP A 23 20.08 -5.77 -12.22
C ASP A 23 19.74 -5.02 -10.93
N ALA A 24 20.73 -4.34 -10.33
CA ALA A 24 20.56 -3.52 -9.13
C ALA A 24 19.71 -2.25 -9.36
N HIS A 25 19.44 -1.86 -10.62
CA HIS A 25 18.62 -0.69 -10.92
C HIS A 25 17.19 -0.84 -10.36
N GLY A 26 16.78 0.12 -9.54
CA GLY A 26 15.46 0.13 -8.91
C GLY A 26 15.40 -0.56 -7.55
N ALA A 27 16.39 -1.40 -7.21
CA ALA A 27 16.52 -2.04 -5.90
C ALA A 27 16.90 -1.03 -4.80
N THR A 28 16.86 -1.47 -3.55
CA THR A 28 17.29 -0.67 -2.39
C THR A 28 18.67 -1.11 -1.94
N LEU A 29 19.58 -0.16 -1.80
CA LEU A 29 20.93 -0.40 -1.30
C LEU A 29 20.88 -0.85 0.17
N SER A 30 21.53 -1.96 0.51
CA SER A 30 21.50 -2.52 1.87
C SER A 30 22.59 -1.99 2.79
N GLU A 31 23.70 -1.49 2.22
CA GLU A 31 24.87 -1.03 2.96
C GLU A 31 25.38 0.32 2.42
N ASP A 32 26.13 1.04 3.25
CA ASP A 32 26.79 2.28 2.83
C ASP A 32 27.96 1.96 1.90
N ILE A 33 28.08 2.69 0.78
CA ILE A 33 29.21 2.54 -0.18
C ILE A 33 30.16 3.72 -0.04
N TYR A 34 31.43 3.39 0.04
CA TYR A 34 32.52 4.35 0.19
C TYR A 34 33.47 4.33 -1.01
N ALA A 35 33.96 5.51 -1.39
CA ALA A 35 35.10 5.67 -2.29
C ALA A 35 36.28 6.23 -1.46
N GLY A 36 37.19 5.35 -1.06
CA GLY A 36 38.15 5.65 0.00
C GLY A 36 37.41 5.89 1.33
N GLU A 37 37.64 7.02 1.96
CA GLU A 37 36.95 7.40 3.21
C GLU A 37 35.64 8.17 3.00
N ARG A 38 35.30 8.49 1.76
CA ARG A 38 34.12 9.30 1.43
C ARG A 38 32.89 8.40 1.22
N LEU A 39 31.85 8.62 2.04
CA LEU A 39 30.52 8.04 1.77
C LEU A 39 29.97 8.59 0.46
N VAL A 40 29.68 7.72 -0.50
CA VAL A 40 29.18 8.10 -1.85
C VAL A 40 27.74 7.64 -2.09
N MET A 41 27.31 6.53 -1.47
CA MET A 41 25.92 6.09 -1.51
C MET A 41 25.51 5.58 -0.11
N LYS A 42 24.34 6.01 0.35
CA LYS A 42 23.81 5.67 1.67
C LYS A 42 22.85 4.48 1.59
N SER A 43 22.97 3.55 2.51
CA SER A 43 22.04 2.45 2.74
C SER A 43 20.58 2.94 2.84
N GLY A 44 19.61 2.13 2.38
CA GLY A 44 18.20 2.48 2.29
C GLY A 44 17.83 3.38 1.11
N SER A 45 18.80 3.79 0.29
CA SER A 45 18.57 4.58 -0.92
C SER A 45 18.13 3.67 -2.08
N ARG A 46 17.18 4.16 -2.89
CA ARG A 46 16.85 3.50 -4.15
C ARG A 46 17.98 3.72 -5.16
N ILE A 47 18.41 2.65 -5.80
CA ILE A 47 19.46 2.68 -6.83
C ILE A 47 18.86 3.15 -8.15
N ARG A 48 19.30 4.30 -8.63
CA ARG A 48 18.91 4.91 -9.90
C ARG A 48 20.07 4.83 -10.90
N SER A 49 19.84 5.26 -12.13
CA SER A 49 20.89 5.32 -13.18
C SER A 49 22.13 6.07 -12.73
N THR A 50 21.97 7.15 -11.97
CA THR A 50 23.10 7.94 -11.44
C THR A 50 23.94 7.18 -10.41
N GLN A 51 23.31 6.36 -9.56
CA GLN A 51 24.03 5.49 -8.62
C GLN A 51 24.74 4.34 -9.36
N ILE A 52 24.14 3.77 -10.40
CA ILE A 52 24.79 2.76 -11.25
C ILE A 52 26.04 3.35 -11.89
N GLY A 53 25.93 4.53 -12.51
CA GLY A 53 27.09 5.22 -13.10
C GLY A 53 28.19 5.54 -12.08
N LEU A 54 27.82 5.97 -10.87
CA LEU A 54 28.77 6.22 -9.79
C LEU A 54 29.48 4.93 -9.34
N ALA A 55 28.74 3.84 -9.14
CA ALA A 55 29.32 2.55 -8.77
C ALA A 55 30.34 2.07 -9.81
N ALA A 56 30.00 2.12 -11.09
CA ALA A 56 30.91 1.78 -12.19
C ALA A 56 32.16 2.69 -12.19
N SER A 57 32.02 3.99 -11.94
CA SER A 57 33.15 4.93 -11.94
C SER A 57 34.14 4.71 -10.80
N ILE A 58 33.73 4.06 -9.71
CA ILE A 58 34.61 3.67 -8.59
C ILE A 58 35.07 2.20 -8.67
N GLY A 59 34.77 1.51 -9.78
CA GLY A 59 35.23 0.16 -10.05
C GLY A 59 34.41 -0.97 -9.48
N LEU A 60 33.16 -0.71 -9.03
CA LEU A 60 32.24 -1.75 -8.57
C LEU A 60 31.49 -2.34 -9.77
N ASP A 61 31.32 -3.64 -9.80
CA ASP A 61 30.51 -4.39 -10.76
C ASP A 61 29.22 -4.97 -10.15
N HIS A 62 29.13 -4.99 -8.81
CA HIS A 62 27.98 -5.40 -8.01
C HIS A 62 27.66 -4.36 -6.94
N LEU A 63 26.44 -4.38 -6.45
CA LEU A 63 25.99 -3.60 -5.30
C LEU A 63 25.25 -4.48 -4.28
N PRO A 64 25.48 -4.32 -2.98
CA PRO A 64 24.71 -4.98 -1.94
C PRO A 64 23.29 -4.41 -1.93
N THR A 65 22.32 -5.25 -2.23
CA THR A 65 20.91 -4.84 -2.40
C THR A 65 19.98 -5.73 -1.58
N ARG A 66 18.75 -5.25 -1.34
CA ARG A 66 17.68 -6.08 -0.82
C ARG A 66 16.76 -6.53 -1.95
N PRO A 67 16.30 -7.81 -1.92
CA PRO A 67 15.34 -8.31 -2.89
C PRO A 67 14.02 -7.54 -2.82
N HIS A 68 13.26 -7.58 -3.91
CA HIS A 68 11.90 -7.07 -3.93
C HIS A 68 10.98 -8.01 -3.14
N PRO A 69 10.23 -7.54 -2.13
CA PRO A 69 9.27 -8.37 -1.41
C PRO A 69 8.24 -8.99 -2.36
N ARG A 70 7.89 -10.23 -2.12
CA ARG A 70 6.87 -10.99 -2.86
C ARG A 70 5.55 -10.83 -2.14
N VAL A 71 4.64 -10.08 -2.73
CA VAL A 71 3.35 -9.74 -2.13
C VAL A 71 2.23 -10.44 -2.89
N VAL A 72 1.47 -11.26 -2.19
CA VAL A 72 0.28 -11.92 -2.73
C VAL A 72 -0.95 -11.07 -2.45
N VAL A 73 -1.78 -10.89 -3.46
CA VAL A 73 -3.03 -10.12 -3.37
C VAL A 73 -4.20 -11.04 -3.72
N ILE A 74 -5.14 -11.15 -2.78
CA ILE A 74 -6.35 -11.97 -2.89
C ILE A 74 -7.57 -11.08 -2.68
N SER A 75 -8.56 -11.18 -3.57
CA SER A 75 -9.93 -10.71 -3.30
C SER A 75 -10.82 -11.91 -3.08
N ALA A 76 -11.71 -11.83 -2.08
CA ALA A 76 -12.60 -12.91 -1.71
C ALA A 76 -14.03 -12.39 -1.52
N GLY A 77 -14.99 -13.11 -2.08
CA GLY A 77 -16.42 -12.81 -1.94
C GLY A 77 -17.26 -13.52 -3.02
N PRO A 78 -18.45 -14.01 -2.67
CA PRO A 78 -19.31 -14.75 -3.59
C PRO A 78 -19.91 -13.90 -4.71
N ASP A 79 -20.04 -12.58 -4.50
CA ASP A 79 -20.69 -11.67 -5.46
C ASP A 79 -19.65 -10.92 -6.34
N LEU A 80 -18.35 -11.26 -6.21
CA LEU A 80 -17.29 -10.65 -7.03
C LEU A 80 -17.10 -11.38 -8.36
N VAL A 81 -17.11 -10.62 -9.45
CA VAL A 81 -16.94 -11.13 -10.82
C VAL A 81 -15.72 -10.50 -11.50
N GLU A 82 -14.94 -11.31 -12.21
CA GLU A 82 -13.80 -10.81 -12.99
C GLU A 82 -14.24 -9.81 -14.07
N PRO A 83 -13.50 -8.69 -14.23
CA PRO A 83 -13.75 -7.75 -15.33
C PRO A 83 -13.75 -8.42 -16.70
N GLY A 84 -14.71 -8.06 -17.54
CA GLY A 84 -14.90 -8.64 -18.87
C GLY A 84 -15.99 -9.72 -18.95
N LEU A 85 -16.49 -10.20 -17.81
CA LEU A 85 -17.68 -11.04 -17.74
C LEU A 85 -18.93 -10.17 -17.54
N ASN A 86 -20.11 -10.74 -17.83
CA ASN A 86 -21.38 -10.04 -17.61
C ASN A 86 -21.83 -10.19 -16.16
N LEU A 87 -22.24 -9.09 -15.55
CA LEU A 87 -22.83 -9.11 -14.21
C LEU A 87 -24.27 -9.65 -14.24
N THR A 88 -24.66 -10.38 -13.21
CA THR A 88 -26.02 -10.89 -12.97
C THR A 88 -26.44 -10.61 -11.53
N GLY A 89 -27.70 -10.21 -11.34
CA GLY A 89 -28.22 -9.95 -10.00
C GLY A 89 -27.47 -8.83 -9.27
N ASP A 90 -27.02 -9.12 -8.05
CA ASP A 90 -26.33 -8.18 -7.15
C ASP A 90 -24.77 -8.24 -7.29
N GLU A 91 -24.27 -8.94 -8.30
CA GLU A 91 -22.83 -9.06 -8.54
C GLU A 91 -22.17 -7.72 -8.83
N GLU A 92 -20.90 -7.59 -8.41
CA GLU A 92 -20.04 -6.44 -8.71
C GLU A 92 -18.69 -6.88 -9.30
N TYR A 93 -18.07 -5.99 -10.10
CA TYR A 93 -16.74 -6.30 -10.64
C TYR A 93 -15.69 -6.28 -9.54
N GLU A 94 -14.87 -7.33 -9.53
CA GLU A 94 -13.68 -7.40 -8.70
C GLU A 94 -12.69 -6.31 -9.13
N THR A 95 -12.49 -5.33 -8.30
CA THR A 95 -11.66 -4.14 -8.57
C THR A 95 -10.40 -4.14 -7.73
N ASN A 96 -10.47 -4.62 -6.48
CA ASN A 96 -9.44 -4.42 -5.48
C ASN A 96 -8.15 -5.16 -5.80
N SER A 97 -8.20 -6.41 -6.26
CA SER A 97 -6.95 -7.11 -6.56
C SER A 97 -6.19 -6.49 -7.75
N TRP A 98 -6.89 -5.90 -8.73
CA TRP A 98 -6.27 -5.18 -9.82
C TRP A 98 -5.58 -3.90 -9.33
N LEU A 99 -6.31 -3.09 -8.55
CA LEU A 99 -5.82 -1.85 -7.96
C LEU A 99 -4.62 -2.13 -7.04
N LEU A 100 -4.78 -3.04 -6.08
CA LEU A 100 -3.77 -3.32 -5.08
C LEU A 100 -2.52 -3.99 -5.67
N THR A 101 -2.67 -4.89 -6.66
CA THR A 101 -1.53 -5.50 -7.35
C THR A 101 -0.67 -4.45 -8.04
N THR A 102 -1.28 -3.47 -8.70
CA THR A 102 -0.54 -2.38 -9.34
C THR A 102 0.09 -1.45 -8.31
N ALA A 103 -0.60 -1.10 -7.23
CA ALA A 103 -0.06 -0.29 -6.13
C ALA A 103 1.14 -0.97 -5.43
N VAL A 104 1.10 -2.30 -5.26
CA VAL A 104 2.23 -3.10 -4.75
C VAL A 104 3.46 -2.94 -5.67
N ARG A 105 3.28 -3.08 -6.98
CA ARG A 105 4.37 -2.92 -7.96
C ARG A 105 4.97 -1.52 -7.95
N GLU A 106 4.13 -0.48 -7.88
CA GLU A 106 4.57 0.91 -7.75
C GLU A 106 5.36 1.18 -6.46
N THR A 107 5.10 0.40 -5.41
CA THR A 107 5.84 0.50 -4.15
C THR A 107 7.24 -0.12 -4.24
N GLY A 108 7.49 -0.96 -5.26
CA GLY A 108 8.78 -1.62 -5.50
C GLY A 108 8.81 -3.09 -5.10
N ALA A 109 7.67 -3.73 -4.97
CA ALA A 109 7.54 -5.16 -4.69
C ALA A 109 7.16 -5.96 -5.95
N VAL A 110 7.35 -7.29 -5.89
CA VAL A 110 6.79 -8.22 -6.86
C VAL A 110 5.40 -8.61 -6.39
N ALA A 111 4.40 -8.40 -7.24
CA ALA A 111 3.01 -8.68 -6.90
C ALA A 111 2.48 -9.93 -7.63
N TYR A 112 1.85 -10.80 -6.86
CA TYR A 112 1.15 -11.99 -7.34
C TYR A 112 -0.34 -11.84 -7.07
N ARG A 113 -1.11 -11.59 -8.12
CA ARG A 113 -2.56 -11.58 -8.05
C ARG A 113 -3.09 -13.01 -8.12
N VAL A 114 -3.94 -13.40 -7.19
CA VAL A 114 -4.68 -14.66 -7.26
C VAL A 114 -5.88 -14.46 -8.18
N HIS A 115 -5.97 -15.28 -9.24
CA HIS A 115 -7.00 -15.11 -10.27
C HIS A 115 -8.35 -15.74 -9.90
N SER A 116 -8.34 -16.75 -9.03
CA SER A 116 -9.58 -17.32 -8.50
C SER A 116 -10.11 -16.44 -7.38
N ILE A 117 -11.40 -16.18 -7.37
CA ILE A 117 -12.08 -15.44 -6.32
C ILE A 117 -12.72 -16.48 -5.39
N PRO A 118 -12.19 -16.67 -4.16
CA PRO A 118 -12.79 -17.60 -3.21
C PRO A 118 -14.16 -17.12 -2.71
N GLU A 119 -15.14 -18.00 -2.76
CA GLU A 119 -16.52 -17.71 -2.34
C GLU A 119 -16.85 -18.22 -0.92
N ASN A 120 -15.99 -19.07 -0.37
CA ASN A 120 -16.21 -19.69 0.95
C ASN A 120 -14.87 -19.94 1.68
N GLU A 121 -14.97 -20.39 2.95
CA GLU A 121 -13.80 -20.55 3.83
C GLU A 121 -12.80 -21.59 3.32
N ASP A 122 -13.25 -22.72 2.77
CA ASP A 122 -12.37 -23.78 2.29
C ASP A 122 -11.57 -23.31 1.06
N GLN A 123 -12.25 -22.68 0.09
CA GLN A 123 -11.59 -22.11 -1.09
C GLN A 123 -10.60 -21.00 -0.72
N LEU A 124 -10.96 -20.13 0.23
CA LEU A 124 -10.08 -19.05 0.68
C LEU A 124 -8.87 -19.61 1.41
N LYS A 125 -9.06 -20.63 2.25
CA LYS A 125 -7.98 -21.30 2.95
C LYS A 125 -7.01 -21.95 1.98
N ASP A 126 -7.50 -22.74 1.03
CA ASP A 126 -6.70 -23.39 0.00
C ASP A 126 -5.93 -22.34 -0.82
N ALA A 127 -6.61 -21.26 -1.26
CA ALA A 127 -5.97 -20.20 -2.00
C ALA A 127 -4.84 -19.50 -1.23
N ILE A 128 -5.00 -19.30 0.09
CA ILE A 128 -3.94 -18.74 0.94
C ILE A 128 -2.79 -19.74 1.08
N GLU A 129 -3.06 -20.99 1.46
CA GLU A 129 -2.05 -22.02 1.70
C GLU A 129 -1.17 -22.27 0.47
N ASP A 130 -1.76 -22.29 -0.73
CA ASP A 130 -1.05 -22.41 -2.00
C ASP A 130 -0.05 -21.28 -2.28
N GLN A 131 -0.28 -20.10 -1.70
CA GLN A 131 0.55 -18.92 -1.92
C GLN A 131 1.64 -18.73 -0.86
N LEU A 132 1.50 -19.33 0.33
CA LEU A 132 2.43 -19.09 1.45
C LEU A 132 3.87 -19.41 1.13
N VAL A 133 4.12 -20.43 0.29
CA VAL A 133 5.47 -20.84 -0.12
C VAL A 133 6.26 -19.73 -0.83
N ARG A 134 5.57 -18.74 -1.41
CA ARG A 134 6.20 -17.66 -2.16
C ARG A 134 5.93 -16.27 -1.61
N ALA A 135 5.14 -16.15 -0.55
CA ALA A 135 4.72 -14.86 -0.03
C ALA A 135 5.66 -14.36 1.07
N ASP A 136 6.07 -13.10 0.97
CA ASP A 136 6.68 -12.36 2.07
C ASP A 136 5.63 -11.49 2.79
N LEU A 137 4.48 -11.24 2.12
CA LEU A 137 3.30 -10.54 2.65
C LEU A 137 2.06 -11.00 1.89
N VAL A 138 0.94 -11.19 2.60
CA VAL A 138 -0.37 -11.47 2.00
C VAL A 138 -1.31 -10.30 2.28
N ILE A 139 -1.99 -9.81 1.24
CA ILE A 139 -3.04 -8.79 1.31
C ILE A 139 -4.34 -9.44 0.88
N ILE A 140 -5.39 -9.29 1.67
CA ILE A 140 -6.72 -9.81 1.36
C ILE A 140 -7.72 -8.67 1.44
N SER A 141 -8.57 -8.51 0.41
CA SER A 141 -9.75 -7.65 0.47
C SER A 141 -11.01 -8.48 0.27
N GLY A 142 -12.11 -8.01 0.84
CA GLY A 142 -13.43 -8.60 0.64
C GLY A 142 -14.27 -7.78 -0.33
N GLU A 143 -15.56 -8.06 -0.31
CA GLU A 143 -16.61 -7.24 -0.89
C GLU A 143 -16.89 -6.01 -0.04
N ARG A 144 -17.74 -5.11 -0.53
CA ARG A 144 -18.20 -3.93 0.23
C ARG A 144 -19.07 -4.27 1.44
N HIS A 145 -19.60 -5.49 1.51
CA HIS A 145 -20.49 -5.96 2.57
C HIS A 145 -19.73 -6.69 3.70
N ASP A 146 -20.27 -6.61 4.92
CA ASP A 146 -19.61 -7.13 6.13
C ASP A 146 -19.46 -8.67 6.13
N ASP A 147 -20.30 -9.41 5.40
CA ASP A 147 -20.29 -10.87 5.38
C ASP A 147 -18.96 -11.45 4.89
N SER A 148 -18.33 -10.82 3.91
CA SER A 148 -17.02 -11.24 3.40
C SER A 148 -15.89 -10.99 4.41
N PHE A 149 -15.98 -9.93 5.20
CA PHE A 149 -15.01 -9.66 6.27
C PHE A 149 -15.02 -10.76 7.33
N ASP A 150 -16.20 -11.21 7.75
CA ASP A 150 -16.32 -12.28 8.76
C ASP A 150 -15.83 -13.63 8.22
N LEU A 151 -16.07 -13.93 6.93
CA LEU A 151 -15.53 -15.10 6.24
C LEU A 151 -13.99 -15.07 6.26
N ILE A 152 -13.39 -13.96 5.83
CA ILE A 152 -11.94 -13.78 5.83
C ILE A 152 -11.37 -13.90 7.25
N THR A 153 -12.01 -13.27 8.24
CA THR A 153 -11.56 -13.30 9.63
C THR A 153 -11.54 -14.73 10.19
N ARG A 154 -12.61 -15.51 9.94
CA ARG A 154 -12.69 -16.92 10.40
C ARG A 154 -11.62 -17.78 9.74
N THR A 155 -11.42 -17.62 8.44
CA THR A 155 -10.39 -18.36 7.70
C THR A 155 -8.98 -18.03 8.22
N LEU A 156 -8.65 -16.75 8.39
CA LEU A 156 -7.33 -16.34 8.87
C LEU A 156 -7.03 -16.84 10.29
N LYS A 157 -8.03 -16.85 11.19
CA LYS A 157 -7.89 -17.38 12.56
C LYS A 157 -7.61 -18.88 12.61
N GLN A 158 -7.94 -19.64 11.55
CA GLN A 158 -7.54 -21.04 11.42
C GLN A 158 -6.09 -21.22 10.98
N LEU A 159 -5.53 -20.21 10.28
CA LEU A 159 -4.20 -20.26 9.68
C LEU A 159 -3.10 -19.67 10.55
N GLY A 160 -3.45 -18.85 11.55
CA GLY A 160 -2.44 -18.22 12.38
C GLY A 160 -2.95 -17.30 13.47
N GLU A 161 -2.05 -16.42 13.96
CA GLU A 161 -2.32 -15.48 15.02
C GLU A 161 -2.81 -14.16 14.43
N ILE A 162 -4.10 -13.86 14.61
CA ILE A 162 -4.79 -12.72 13.98
C ILE A 162 -5.36 -11.78 15.03
N THR A 163 -5.05 -10.51 14.86
CA THR A 163 -5.64 -9.40 15.61
C THR A 163 -6.67 -8.70 14.72
N GLU A 164 -7.87 -8.54 15.24
CA GLU A 164 -8.93 -7.74 14.63
C GLU A 164 -8.92 -6.34 15.26
N VAL A 165 -9.00 -5.30 14.45
CA VAL A 165 -8.96 -3.91 14.88
C VAL A 165 -9.88 -3.03 14.03
N GLU A 166 -10.47 -2.04 14.66
CA GLU A 166 -11.15 -0.94 13.98
C GLU A 166 -10.23 0.27 13.93
N ILE A 167 -10.05 0.85 12.74
CA ILE A 167 -9.14 1.97 12.53
C ILE A 167 -9.95 3.25 12.38
N ALA A 168 -9.62 4.27 13.19
CA ALA A 168 -10.28 5.59 13.17
C ALA A 168 -9.83 6.42 11.94
N ILE A 169 -10.00 5.85 10.76
CA ILE A 169 -9.85 6.51 9.46
C ILE A 169 -11.21 6.41 8.78
N ASP A 170 -11.68 7.52 8.22
CA ASP A 170 -12.96 7.59 7.54
C ASP A 170 -13.07 6.51 6.45
N SER A 171 -14.20 5.78 6.47
CA SER A 171 -14.49 4.66 5.56
C SER A 171 -13.53 3.45 5.63
N SER A 172 -12.52 3.44 6.52
CA SER A 172 -11.54 2.34 6.63
C SER A 172 -12.10 1.13 7.39
N GLY A 173 -12.86 1.36 8.47
CA GLY A 173 -13.55 0.32 9.24
C GLY A 173 -12.64 -0.73 9.88
N ARG A 174 -13.10 -1.99 9.80
CA ARG A 174 -12.47 -3.17 10.44
C ARG A 174 -11.33 -3.72 9.59
N HIS A 175 -10.22 -4.08 10.24
CA HIS A 175 -9.07 -4.74 9.64
C HIS A 175 -8.66 -5.96 10.44
N ASN A 176 -8.07 -6.94 9.77
CA ASN A 176 -7.33 -8.01 10.40
C ASN A 176 -5.85 -7.86 10.04
N PHE A 177 -4.98 -8.16 10.98
CA PHE A 177 -3.55 -8.31 10.71
C PHE A 177 -2.93 -9.33 11.67
N GLY A 178 -1.81 -9.90 11.26
CA GLY A 178 -1.10 -10.89 12.04
C GLY A 178 -0.14 -11.70 11.19
N THR A 179 0.08 -12.94 11.59
CA THR A 179 0.94 -13.87 10.86
C THR A 179 0.23 -15.21 10.63
N ILE A 180 0.45 -15.80 9.46
CA ILE A 180 -0.17 -17.05 9.03
C ILE A 180 0.87 -18.06 8.53
N GLY A 181 0.51 -19.32 8.63
CA GLY A 181 1.35 -20.44 8.19
C GLY A 181 2.57 -20.69 9.07
N PRO A 182 3.35 -21.75 8.73
CA PRO A 182 4.51 -22.19 9.53
C PRO A 182 5.64 -21.15 9.56
N ASP A 183 5.82 -20.41 8.47
CA ASP A 183 6.86 -19.39 8.33
C ASP A 183 6.43 -18.02 8.87
N LYS A 184 5.25 -17.94 9.52
CA LYS A 184 4.70 -16.71 10.10
C LYS A 184 4.67 -15.54 9.11
N VAL A 185 4.14 -15.80 7.91
CA VAL A 185 4.01 -14.78 6.86
C VAL A 185 3.05 -13.69 7.33
N PRO A 186 3.45 -12.40 7.30
CA PRO A 186 2.56 -11.29 7.61
C PRO A 186 1.33 -11.28 6.69
N VAL A 187 0.17 -11.02 7.28
CA VAL A 187 -1.10 -10.84 6.55
C VAL A 187 -1.79 -9.58 7.03
N VAL A 188 -2.45 -8.88 6.11
CA VAL A 188 -3.30 -7.73 6.40
C VAL A 188 -4.55 -7.75 5.52
N THR A 189 -5.71 -7.46 6.10
CA THR A 189 -6.93 -7.26 5.33
C THR A 189 -7.16 -5.78 5.06
N LEU A 190 -7.76 -5.50 3.91
CA LEU A 190 -8.15 -4.15 3.49
C LEU A 190 -9.66 -4.11 3.24
N PRO A 191 -10.29 -2.92 3.35
CA PRO A 191 -11.72 -2.75 3.08
C PRO A 191 -12.12 -3.23 1.69
N GLY A 192 -13.40 -3.62 1.54
CA GLY A 192 -13.98 -3.98 0.25
C GLY A 192 -14.20 -2.79 -0.68
N ASP A 193 -14.47 -1.59 -0.13
CA ASP A 193 -14.55 -0.38 -0.92
C ASP A 193 -13.17 -0.02 -1.54
N PRO A 194 -13.06 0.18 -2.87
CA PRO A 194 -11.78 0.40 -3.53
C PRO A 194 -11.03 1.65 -3.08
N ILE A 195 -11.74 2.71 -2.70
CA ILE A 195 -11.12 3.96 -2.25
C ILE A 195 -10.56 3.76 -0.84
N ALA A 196 -11.35 3.19 0.05
CA ALA A 196 -10.91 2.86 1.39
C ALA A 196 -9.75 1.84 1.38
N ALA A 197 -9.79 0.86 0.48
CA ALA A 197 -8.72 -0.11 0.26
C ALA A 197 -7.42 0.59 -0.18
N TYR A 198 -7.49 1.52 -1.13
CA TYR A 198 -6.31 2.25 -1.60
C TYR A 198 -5.74 3.21 -0.54
N ILE A 199 -6.60 3.92 0.18
CA ILE A 199 -6.18 4.76 1.31
C ILE A 199 -5.47 3.91 2.38
N SER A 200 -6.10 2.79 2.77
CA SER A 200 -5.52 1.86 3.75
C SER A 200 -4.21 1.25 3.24
N PHE A 201 -4.12 0.91 1.95
CA PHE A 201 -2.88 0.45 1.33
C PHE A 201 -1.76 1.50 1.47
N GLU A 202 -2.01 2.74 1.09
CA GLU A 202 -0.99 3.80 1.14
C GLU A 202 -0.52 4.13 2.57
N LEU A 203 -1.42 4.02 3.54
CA LEU A 203 -1.13 4.37 4.93
C LEU A 203 -0.54 3.22 5.75
N LEU A 204 -0.90 1.96 5.44
CA LEU A 204 -0.55 0.79 6.23
C LEU A 204 0.37 -0.17 5.48
N VAL A 205 -0.03 -0.61 4.28
CA VAL A 205 0.69 -1.66 3.54
C VAL A 205 1.94 -1.14 2.85
N ARG A 206 1.86 0.04 2.25
CA ARG A 206 3.04 0.66 1.65
C ARG A 206 4.20 0.80 2.64
N PRO A 207 4.01 1.30 3.88
CA PRO A 207 5.06 1.31 4.89
C PRO A 207 5.62 -0.08 5.22
N MET A 208 4.78 -1.13 5.28
CA MET A 208 5.24 -2.52 5.48
C MET A 208 6.18 -2.95 4.36
N ILE A 209 5.77 -2.80 3.10
CA ILE A 209 6.60 -3.14 1.93
C ILE A 209 7.91 -2.33 1.93
N ARG A 210 7.85 -1.04 2.23
CA ARG A 210 9.03 -0.17 2.30
C ARG A 210 9.99 -0.56 3.42
N THR A 211 9.46 -1.07 4.54
CA THR A 211 10.27 -1.64 5.63
C THR A 211 10.96 -2.92 5.17
N MET A 212 10.27 -3.83 4.51
CA MET A 212 10.86 -5.06 3.95
C MET A 212 11.96 -4.75 2.93
N LEU A 213 11.81 -3.69 2.14
CA LEU A 213 12.83 -3.18 1.23
C LEU A 213 14.03 -2.54 1.98
N GLY A 214 13.96 -2.32 3.28
CA GLY A 214 14.97 -1.58 4.04
C GLY A 214 15.10 -0.12 3.58
N ALA A 215 14.03 0.47 3.06
CA ALA A 215 14.05 1.83 2.52
C ALA A 215 14.16 2.88 3.63
N SER A 216 14.96 3.93 3.41
CA SER A 216 15.15 5.02 4.37
C SER A 216 13.90 5.87 4.62
N THR A 217 12.95 5.87 3.68
CA THR A 217 11.65 6.56 3.79
C THR A 217 10.53 5.57 3.50
N ILE A 218 9.68 5.31 4.48
CA ILE A 218 8.59 4.34 4.36
C ILE A 218 7.25 4.98 3.98
N HIS A 219 7.03 6.24 4.34
CA HIS A 219 5.80 6.98 4.05
C HIS A 219 5.89 7.78 2.75
N ARG A 220 4.71 8.11 2.20
CA ARG A 220 4.62 9.14 1.16
C ARG A 220 5.07 10.49 1.69
N PRO A 221 5.68 11.34 0.86
CA PRO A 221 5.99 12.70 1.25
C PRO A 221 4.70 13.48 1.51
N SER A 222 4.74 14.39 2.47
CA SER A 222 3.64 15.33 2.72
C SER A 222 4.13 16.76 2.63
N VAL A 223 3.23 17.64 2.20
CA VAL A 223 3.45 19.09 2.10
C VAL A 223 2.31 19.83 2.79
N LYS A 224 2.55 21.09 3.12
CA LYS A 224 1.48 22.03 3.49
C LYS A 224 1.04 22.78 2.25
N ALA A 225 -0.27 22.82 2.01
CA ALA A 225 -0.86 23.51 0.88
C ALA A 225 -2.13 24.25 1.31
N ARG A 226 -2.47 25.28 0.56
CA ARG A 226 -3.69 26.05 0.77
C ARG A 226 -4.86 25.34 0.11
N LEU A 227 -5.95 25.19 0.84
CA LEU A 227 -7.18 24.58 0.33
C LEU A 227 -7.93 25.56 -0.57
N GLU A 228 -8.18 25.20 -1.83
CA GLU A 228 -8.85 26.09 -2.79
C GLU A 228 -10.36 26.15 -2.58
N LYS A 229 -10.99 25.06 -2.14
CA LYS A 229 -12.42 24.98 -1.85
C LYS A 229 -12.61 24.36 -0.48
N GLY A 230 -13.56 24.86 0.31
CA GLY A 230 -13.93 24.26 1.58
C GLY A 230 -14.36 22.78 1.39
N LEU A 231 -14.15 22.00 2.42
CA LEU A 231 -14.56 20.58 2.47
C LEU A 231 -15.15 20.27 3.84
N SER A 232 -16.00 19.25 3.86
CA SER A 232 -16.54 18.65 5.08
C SER A 232 -15.97 17.26 5.29
N SER A 233 -15.79 16.87 6.54
CA SER A 233 -15.22 15.63 6.99
C SER A 233 -16.05 15.03 8.11
N THR A 234 -15.85 13.75 8.40
CA THR A 234 -16.51 13.05 9.50
C THR A 234 -15.77 13.37 10.81
N SER A 235 -16.50 13.95 11.78
CA SER A 235 -15.93 14.24 13.10
C SER A 235 -15.60 12.95 13.87
N GLY A 236 -14.49 12.94 14.58
CA GLY A 236 -14.05 11.80 15.42
C GLY A 236 -13.15 10.79 14.71
N VAL A 237 -13.01 10.89 13.39
CA VAL A 237 -12.10 10.06 12.58
C VAL A 237 -11.21 10.92 11.71
N ARG A 238 -10.03 10.41 11.37
CA ARG A 238 -9.15 11.08 10.41
C ARG A 238 -9.62 10.78 9.00
N SER A 239 -9.79 11.82 8.17
CA SER A 239 -10.19 11.65 6.78
C SER A 239 -9.04 11.93 5.82
N TYR A 240 -9.01 11.17 4.73
CA TYR A 240 -8.08 11.35 3.61
C TYR A 240 -8.89 11.61 2.35
N ILE A 241 -9.06 12.89 2.02
CA ILE A 241 -9.91 13.34 0.92
C ILE A 241 -9.07 13.44 -0.34
N ARG A 242 -9.56 12.87 -1.43
CA ARG A 242 -8.92 12.95 -2.76
C ARG A 242 -8.80 14.38 -3.21
N GLY A 243 -7.66 14.75 -3.75
CA GLY A 243 -7.41 16.10 -4.21
C GLY A 243 -6.38 16.17 -5.33
N VAL A 244 -6.39 17.32 -6.00
CA VAL A 244 -5.38 17.69 -6.99
C VAL A 244 -4.49 18.76 -6.38
N LEU A 245 -3.26 18.40 -6.07
CA LEU A 245 -2.20 19.31 -5.65
C LEU A 245 -1.66 20.03 -6.89
N SER A 246 -1.53 21.35 -6.80
CA SER A 246 -0.94 22.17 -7.86
C SER A 246 0.53 21.78 -8.11
N GLU A 247 1.03 22.07 -9.31
CA GLU A 247 2.41 21.75 -9.72
C GLU A 247 3.46 22.41 -8.82
N ASP A 248 3.19 23.62 -8.35
CA ASP A 248 4.08 24.34 -7.42
C ASP A 248 3.95 23.85 -5.96
N GLY A 249 3.02 22.94 -5.68
CA GLY A 249 2.77 22.34 -4.37
C GLY A 249 2.14 23.30 -3.34
N LYS A 250 1.64 24.46 -3.76
CA LYS A 250 1.16 25.51 -2.85
C LYS A 250 -0.33 25.48 -2.60
N SER A 251 -1.11 24.91 -3.52
CA SER A 251 -2.56 24.81 -3.38
C SER A 251 -3.07 23.40 -3.70
N VAL A 252 -4.20 23.03 -3.11
CA VAL A 252 -4.87 21.76 -3.34
C VAL A 252 -6.36 21.98 -3.53
N THR A 253 -6.92 21.35 -4.56
CA THR A 253 -8.36 21.36 -4.85
C THR A 253 -8.95 20.01 -4.45
N PRO A 254 -9.91 19.94 -3.53
CA PRO A 254 -10.58 18.69 -3.21
C PRO A 254 -11.45 18.25 -4.40
N LEU A 255 -11.44 16.96 -4.68
CA LEU A 255 -12.31 16.34 -5.69
C LEU A 255 -13.65 15.99 -5.05
N GLY A 256 -14.74 16.23 -5.78
CA GLY A 256 -16.10 15.96 -5.31
C GLY A 256 -16.43 14.46 -5.25
N SER A 257 -17.58 14.14 -4.64
CA SER A 257 -18.04 12.77 -4.44
C SER A 257 -18.77 12.15 -5.62
N GLN A 258 -18.91 12.85 -6.75
CA GLN A 258 -19.54 12.28 -7.95
C GLN A 258 -18.54 11.38 -8.66
N ASP A 259 -18.93 10.16 -8.94
CA ASP A 259 -18.11 9.09 -9.51
C ASP A 259 -16.80 8.88 -8.72
N GLU A 260 -16.93 8.16 -7.62
CA GLU A 260 -15.86 7.99 -6.63
C GLU A 260 -14.59 7.35 -7.21
N GLN A 261 -14.70 6.38 -8.12
CA GLN A 261 -13.53 5.72 -8.71
C GLN A 261 -12.82 6.60 -9.74
N ALA A 262 -13.57 7.35 -10.56
CA ALA A 262 -12.99 8.31 -11.48
C ALA A 262 -12.21 9.40 -10.73
N THR A 263 -12.75 9.89 -9.61
CA THR A 263 -12.03 10.87 -8.78
C THR A 263 -10.77 10.31 -8.12
N LEU A 264 -10.70 8.99 -7.84
CA LEU A 264 -9.47 8.37 -7.38
C LEU A 264 -8.38 8.38 -8.47
N SER A 265 -8.75 8.12 -9.73
CA SER A 265 -7.80 8.16 -10.85
C SER A 265 -7.32 9.57 -11.18
N ASP A 266 -8.12 10.58 -10.90
CA ASP A 266 -7.78 11.99 -11.13
C ASP A 266 -6.94 12.60 -10.00
N ALA A 267 -6.99 11.99 -8.80
CA ALA A 267 -6.25 12.47 -7.64
C ALA A 267 -4.75 12.24 -7.79
N ASN A 268 -3.94 13.24 -7.46
CA ASN A 268 -2.50 13.11 -7.28
C ASN A 268 -2.08 13.28 -5.81
N ALA A 269 -3.04 13.46 -4.91
CA ALA A 269 -2.82 13.70 -3.49
C ALA A 269 -4.03 13.32 -2.63
N PHE A 270 -3.76 13.05 -1.34
CA PHE A 270 -4.79 13.02 -0.31
C PHE A 270 -4.66 14.23 0.62
N ILE A 271 -5.77 14.91 0.86
CA ILE A 271 -5.88 15.95 1.87
C ILE A 271 -6.17 15.27 3.21
N ALA A 272 -5.24 15.39 4.15
CA ALA A 272 -5.40 14.79 5.48
C ALA A 272 -6.13 15.78 6.39
N VAL A 273 -7.32 15.39 6.86
CA VAL A 273 -8.15 16.16 7.81
C VAL A 273 -8.07 15.46 9.17
N PRO A 274 -7.60 16.16 10.22
CA PRO A 274 -7.54 15.61 11.58
C PRO A 274 -8.92 15.27 12.15
N GLU A 275 -8.94 14.39 13.14
CA GLU A 275 -10.16 13.89 13.80
C GLU A 275 -11.02 14.99 14.46
N GLY A 276 -10.38 16.14 14.82
CA GLY A 276 -11.05 17.27 15.46
C GLY A 276 -11.76 18.22 14.51
N ASP A 277 -11.50 18.11 13.21
CA ASP A 277 -11.98 19.06 12.20
C ASP A 277 -13.13 18.40 11.39
N ALA A 278 -14.35 18.93 11.53
CA ALA A 278 -15.50 18.48 10.73
C ALA A 278 -15.63 19.28 9.41
N ASP A 279 -15.32 20.57 9.45
CA ASP A 279 -15.41 21.48 8.31
C ASP A 279 -14.09 22.26 8.18
N VAL A 280 -13.50 22.26 6.99
CA VAL A 280 -12.30 23.02 6.68
C VAL A 280 -12.62 24.08 5.64
N ALA A 281 -12.44 25.35 6.00
CA ALA A 281 -12.76 26.46 5.11
C ALA A 281 -11.78 26.59 3.94
N ALA A 282 -12.25 27.10 2.81
CA ALA A 282 -11.38 27.53 1.73
C ALA A 282 -10.34 28.55 2.23
N GLY A 283 -9.11 28.43 1.75
CA GLY A 283 -7.98 29.25 2.17
C GLY A 283 -7.22 28.72 3.39
N ALA A 284 -7.73 27.72 4.11
CA ALA A 284 -7.03 27.09 5.22
C ALA A 284 -5.77 26.34 4.73
N GLU A 285 -4.74 26.29 5.58
CA GLU A 285 -3.56 25.45 5.34
C GLU A 285 -3.85 24.02 5.80
N VAL A 286 -3.67 23.06 4.90
CA VAL A 286 -3.92 21.64 5.14
C VAL A 286 -2.66 20.82 4.89
N THR A 287 -2.59 19.63 5.52
CA THR A 287 -1.56 18.63 5.21
C THR A 287 -2.01 17.82 4.02
N VAL A 288 -1.12 17.68 3.04
CA VAL A 288 -1.38 16.94 1.80
C VAL A 288 -0.36 15.84 1.63
N VAL A 289 -0.82 14.59 1.54
CA VAL A 289 -0.02 13.42 1.21
C VAL A 289 0.11 13.34 -0.30
N VAL A 290 1.32 13.38 -0.82
CA VAL A 290 1.58 13.42 -2.27
C VAL A 290 1.65 11.98 -2.81
N LEU A 291 0.71 11.61 -3.67
CA LEU A 291 0.66 10.29 -4.31
C LEU A 291 1.53 10.26 -5.57
N GLU A 292 1.40 11.28 -6.40
CA GLU A 292 2.13 11.42 -7.65
C GLU A 292 2.53 12.87 -7.88
N ARG A 293 3.77 13.09 -8.33
CA ARG A 293 4.16 14.37 -8.92
C ARG A 293 3.94 14.28 -10.41
N ARG A 294 2.88 14.92 -10.90
CA ARG A 294 2.69 15.10 -12.34
C ARG A 294 3.70 16.14 -12.82
N TYR A 295 4.75 15.66 -13.46
CA TYR A 295 5.61 16.52 -14.27
C TYR A 295 4.94 16.66 -15.64
N ILE A 296 4.55 17.87 -15.98
CA ILE A 296 4.19 18.24 -17.37
C ILE A 296 5.45 18.73 -18.06
#